data_db84cb5ba60f77c095445402dcdc8d97
#
_entry.id   db84cb5ba60f77c095445402dcdc8d97
#
_cell.length_a   1.000
_cell.length_b   1.000
_cell.length_c   1.000
_cell.angle_alpha   90.00
_cell.angle_beta   90.00
_cell.angle_gamma   90.00
#
_symmetry.space_group_name_H-M   'P 1'
#
loop_
_entity.id
_entity.type
_entity.pdbx_description
1 polymer ?
#
loop_
_entity_poly.entity_id
_entity_poly.type
_entity_poly.pdbx_seq_one_letter_code
_entity_poly.pdbx_strand_id
1 'polypeptide(L)'
;MTDPRDLPYCFPPHPSPRKPAYQLPAGAVDTHFHIFGPPEVFPWSPPEKRVYTPPASPLSHYHQLMTHLGIDRGVVIQPMAHGHDNSVTLDAIARSDGRLMGIAKVDDTFTDKDLDALHAGGIRGVRFNMIAESGGTGNLALIDTVVDRIKDRGWSLTIHAKPDGLVQNAGWLASMKVPTILDHYGRISFADGTGQPAFRTLLDLLGNHEHIWAKISCIERCSALGPPYEDAPEFAQAMVETAPDRLLWGTDWPHSQRYTIGEQCDTGEL
;
A
#
# COMPACT_ATOMS: atom_id res chain seq x y z
N MET A 1 -28.43 20.74 -0.53
CA MET A 1 -27.64 20.40 0.67
C MET A 1 -27.18 18.98 0.44
N THR A 2 -25.89 18.78 0.21
CA THR A 2 -25.30 17.45 0.16
C THR A 2 -25.44 16.81 1.54
N ASP A 3 -25.86 15.56 1.59
CA ASP A 3 -25.91 14.79 2.84
C ASP A 3 -24.54 14.87 3.51
N PRO A 4 -24.38 15.25 4.80
CA PRO A 4 -23.10 15.26 5.49
C PRO A 4 -22.44 13.88 5.57
N ARG A 5 -23.13 12.83 5.11
CA ARG A 5 -22.61 11.48 4.90
C ARG A 5 -22.05 11.25 3.50
N ASP A 6 -22.18 12.22 2.58
CA ASP A 6 -21.59 12.13 1.23
C ASP A 6 -20.07 12.32 1.32
N LEU A 7 -19.37 11.20 1.37
CA LEU A 7 -17.91 11.19 1.33
C LEU A 7 -17.41 11.62 -0.05
N PRO A 8 -16.22 12.27 -0.13
CA PRO A 8 -15.67 12.64 -1.40
C PRO A 8 -15.50 11.42 -2.31
N TYR A 9 -15.92 11.55 -3.55
CA TYR A 9 -15.79 10.52 -4.56
C TYR A 9 -14.46 10.67 -5.29
N CYS A 10 -13.65 9.61 -5.29
CA CYS A 10 -12.37 9.61 -5.97
C CYS A 10 -12.54 9.49 -7.48
N PHE A 11 -11.65 10.12 -8.25
CA PHE A 11 -11.57 9.88 -9.68
C PHE A 11 -11.17 8.42 -9.97
N PRO A 12 -11.65 7.87 -11.09
CA PRO A 12 -11.19 6.56 -11.56
C PRO A 12 -9.71 6.63 -11.96
N PRO A 13 -9.02 5.47 -12.06
CA PRO A 13 -7.67 5.43 -12.57
C PRO A 13 -7.58 5.98 -13.99
N HIS A 14 -6.38 6.40 -14.41
CA HIS A 14 -6.16 6.90 -15.75
C HIS A 14 -6.63 5.86 -16.81
N PRO A 15 -7.54 6.22 -17.73
CA PRO A 15 -8.19 5.24 -18.62
C PRO A 15 -7.25 4.66 -19.68
N SER A 16 -6.14 5.34 -19.97
CA SER A 16 -5.18 4.96 -21.00
C SER A 16 -3.77 5.32 -20.53
N PRO A 17 -3.20 4.54 -19.58
CA PRO A 17 -1.86 4.80 -19.11
C PRO A 17 -0.85 4.68 -20.26
N ARG A 18 0.19 5.50 -20.23
CA ARG A 18 1.28 5.43 -21.21
C ARG A 18 2.01 4.10 -21.10
N LYS A 19 2.59 3.68 -22.19
CA LYS A 19 3.53 2.58 -22.14
C LYS A 19 4.85 3.11 -21.55
N PRO A 20 5.37 2.49 -20.48
CA PRO A 20 6.62 2.96 -19.90
C PRO A 20 7.77 2.83 -20.91
N ALA A 21 8.74 3.76 -20.81
CA ALA A 21 9.96 3.68 -21.62
C ALA A 21 10.84 2.50 -21.22
N TYR A 22 10.76 2.09 -19.94
CA TYR A 22 11.47 0.91 -19.43
C TYR A 22 10.56 -0.32 -19.48
N GLN A 23 11.07 -1.41 -20.02
CA GLN A 23 10.37 -2.69 -20.00
C GLN A 23 10.72 -3.46 -18.74
N LEU A 24 9.72 -3.82 -17.95
CA LEU A 24 9.91 -4.63 -16.76
C LEU A 24 10.51 -6.01 -17.12
N PRO A 25 11.41 -6.55 -16.28
CA PRO A 25 11.96 -7.87 -16.49
C PRO A 25 10.91 -8.95 -16.31
N ALA A 26 11.11 -10.12 -16.94
CA ALA A 26 10.27 -11.28 -16.72
C ALA A 26 10.24 -11.65 -15.22
N GLY A 27 9.05 -11.97 -14.72
CA GLY A 27 8.82 -12.25 -13.30
C GLY A 27 8.61 -11.02 -12.44
N ALA A 28 8.49 -9.82 -13.01
CA ALA A 28 8.23 -8.59 -12.28
C ALA A 28 6.98 -8.70 -11.40
N VAL A 29 7.08 -8.13 -10.20
CA VAL A 29 6.01 -8.16 -9.20
C VAL A 29 5.61 -6.74 -8.83
N ASP A 30 4.33 -6.40 -9.00
CA ASP A 30 3.75 -5.22 -8.38
C ASP A 30 3.39 -5.55 -6.92
N THR A 31 4.11 -4.97 -5.95
CA THR A 31 3.91 -5.30 -4.54
C THR A 31 2.87 -4.42 -3.84
N HIS A 32 2.19 -3.53 -4.56
CA HIS A 32 1.16 -2.67 -3.97
C HIS A 32 0.14 -2.19 -4.99
N PHE A 33 -1.03 -2.76 -4.97
CA PHE A 33 -2.21 -2.27 -5.68
C PHE A 33 -3.48 -2.64 -4.91
N HIS A 34 -4.60 -2.04 -5.29
CA HIS A 34 -5.89 -2.25 -4.65
C HIS A 34 -6.95 -2.67 -5.67
N ILE A 35 -7.86 -3.55 -5.26
CA ILE A 35 -9.08 -3.85 -6.01
C ILE A 35 -10.28 -3.25 -5.27
N PHE A 36 -11.11 -2.52 -5.99
CA PHE A 36 -12.32 -1.89 -5.46
C PHE A 36 -13.56 -2.40 -6.18
N GLY A 37 -14.47 -2.99 -5.44
CA GLY A 37 -15.80 -3.39 -5.92
C GLY A 37 -15.81 -4.44 -7.02
N PRO A 38 -16.92 -4.57 -7.75
CA PRO A 38 -18.08 -3.67 -7.75
C PRO A 38 -18.88 -3.73 -6.43
N PRO A 39 -19.45 -2.61 -5.99
CA PRO A 39 -20.09 -2.50 -4.66
C PRO A 39 -21.33 -3.37 -4.49
N GLU A 40 -21.94 -3.80 -5.58
CA GLU A 40 -23.07 -4.74 -5.59
C GLU A 40 -22.67 -6.15 -5.14
N VAL A 41 -21.38 -6.49 -5.29
CA VAL A 41 -20.80 -7.80 -4.92
C VAL A 41 -19.95 -7.66 -3.67
N PHE A 42 -19.14 -6.60 -3.61
CA PHE A 42 -18.23 -6.29 -2.51
C PHE A 42 -18.59 -4.91 -1.95
N PRO A 43 -19.50 -4.83 -0.95
CA PRO A 43 -19.97 -3.55 -0.44
C PRO A 43 -18.85 -2.70 0.17
N TRP A 44 -18.99 -1.39 0.04
CA TRP A 44 -18.15 -0.47 0.79
C TRP A 44 -18.49 -0.54 2.28
N SER A 45 -17.50 -0.35 3.13
CA SER A 45 -17.77 -0.07 4.55
C SER A 45 -18.73 1.09 4.71
N PRO A 46 -19.55 1.10 5.76
CA PRO A 46 -20.46 2.21 6.04
C PRO A 46 -19.72 3.56 6.04
N PRO A 47 -20.37 4.67 5.65
CA PRO A 47 -19.73 5.99 5.52
C PRO A 47 -18.97 6.44 6.77
N GLU A 48 -19.44 6.09 7.97
CA GLU A 48 -18.81 6.43 9.25
C GLU A 48 -17.49 5.65 9.50
N LYS A 49 -17.22 4.62 8.70
CA LYS A 49 -16.01 3.78 8.81
C LYS A 49 -15.03 3.97 7.65
N ARG A 50 -15.30 4.92 6.77
CA ARG A 50 -14.42 5.23 5.63
C ARG A 50 -14.35 6.73 5.41
N VAL A 51 -13.35 7.24 4.71
CA VAL A 51 -13.12 8.68 4.51
C VAL A 51 -13.29 9.11 3.05
N TYR A 52 -13.54 8.19 2.15
CA TYR A 52 -13.77 8.43 0.71
C TYR A 52 -14.63 7.32 0.10
N THR A 53 -15.18 7.59 -1.07
CA THR A 53 -15.84 6.59 -1.93
C THR A 53 -14.99 6.38 -3.18
N PRO A 54 -14.38 5.19 -3.39
CA PRO A 54 -13.62 4.91 -4.59
C PRO A 54 -14.57 4.60 -5.76
N PRO A 55 -14.15 4.82 -7.02
CA PRO A 55 -14.78 4.22 -8.18
C PRO A 55 -14.54 2.70 -8.17
N ALA A 56 -15.42 1.93 -8.80
CA ALA A 56 -15.18 0.52 -9.01
C ALA A 56 -13.92 0.33 -9.87
N SER A 57 -12.97 -0.44 -9.34
CA SER A 57 -11.71 -0.76 -9.99
C SER A 57 -11.47 -2.26 -9.86
N PRO A 58 -12.24 -3.08 -10.63
CA PRO A 58 -12.26 -4.53 -10.49
C PRO A 58 -10.99 -5.18 -11.00
N LEU A 59 -10.80 -6.45 -10.63
CA LEU A 59 -9.64 -7.27 -11.04
C LEU A 59 -9.41 -7.28 -12.55
N SER A 60 -10.48 -7.26 -13.36
CA SER A 60 -10.35 -7.23 -14.82
C SER A 60 -9.62 -6.00 -15.35
N HIS A 61 -9.80 -4.84 -14.71
CA HIS A 61 -9.06 -3.62 -15.08
C HIS A 61 -7.60 -3.73 -14.68
N TYR A 62 -7.32 -4.30 -13.51
CA TYR A 62 -5.94 -4.52 -13.09
C TYR A 62 -5.21 -5.55 -13.98
N HIS A 63 -5.87 -6.61 -14.43
CA HIS A 63 -5.28 -7.56 -15.39
C HIS A 63 -4.91 -6.88 -16.73
N GLN A 64 -5.70 -5.91 -17.18
CA GLN A 64 -5.35 -5.13 -18.37
C GLN A 64 -4.09 -4.29 -18.13
N LEU A 65 -4.00 -3.67 -16.95
CA LEU A 65 -2.81 -2.91 -16.55
C LEU A 65 -1.57 -3.81 -16.44
N MET A 66 -1.67 -4.97 -15.79
CA MET A 66 -0.57 -5.95 -15.71
C MET A 66 -0.03 -6.29 -17.10
N THR A 67 -0.93 -6.59 -18.03
CA THR A 67 -0.57 -6.90 -19.43
C THR A 67 0.11 -5.70 -20.10
N HIS A 68 -0.43 -4.50 -19.90
CA HIS A 68 0.07 -3.27 -20.52
C HIS A 68 1.49 -2.93 -20.03
N LEU A 69 1.76 -3.08 -18.73
CA LEU A 69 3.04 -2.74 -18.11
C LEU A 69 4.05 -3.89 -18.13
N GLY A 70 3.63 -5.14 -18.39
CA GLY A 70 4.50 -6.31 -18.33
C GLY A 70 4.70 -6.84 -16.91
N ILE A 71 3.69 -6.70 -16.05
CA ILE A 71 3.69 -7.23 -14.68
C ILE A 71 3.20 -8.69 -14.70
N ASP A 72 3.99 -9.60 -14.15
CA ASP A 72 3.64 -11.03 -14.12
C ASP A 72 2.89 -11.42 -12.86
N ARG A 73 3.25 -10.86 -11.71
CA ARG A 73 2.69 -11.20 -10.40
C ARG A 73 2.35 -9.95 -9.59
N GLY A 74 1.59 -10.11 -8.53
CA GLY A 74 1.27 -8.97 -7.68
C GLY A 74 0.87 -9.31 -6.26
N VAL A 75 0.91 -8.28 -5.40
CA VAL A 75 0.44 -8.33 -4.03
C VAL A 75 -0.71 -7.34 -3.87
N VAL A 76 -1.93 -7.87 -3.81
CA VAL A 76 -3.13 -7.05 -3.59
C VAL A 76 -3.24 -6.64 -2.13
N ILE A 77 -3.36 -5.36 -1.90
CA ILE A 77 -3.49 -4.78 -0.56
C ILE A 77 -4.96 -4.52 -0.28
N GLN A 78 -5.47 -5.05 0.83
CA GLN A 78 -6.84 -4.79 1.26
C GLN A 78 -7.11 -3.27 1.35
N PRO A 79 -8.05 -2.73 0.58
CA PRO A 79 -8.30 -1.29 0.56
C PRO A 79 -9.14 -0.85 1.78
N MET A 80 -8.87 0.37 2.26
CA MET A 80 -9.56 0.93 3.42
C MET A 80 -11.07 1.05 3.23
N ALA A 81 -11.54 1.27 1.99
CA ALA A 81 -12.95 1.44 1.69
C ALA A 81 -13.81 0.18 1.94
N HIS A 82 -13.22 -1.00 1.93
CA HIS A 82 -13.88 -2.26 2.30
C HIS A 82 -13.69 -2.64 3.78
N GLY A 83 -12.87 -1.86 4.51
CA GLY A 83 -12.60 -2.13 5.94
C GLY A 83 -12.00 -3.51 6.17
N HIS A 84 -12.56 -4.23 7.15
CA HIS A 84 -12.10 -5.58 7.53
C HIS A 84 -12.78 -6.71 6.73
N ASP A 85 -13.65 -6.40 5.76
CA ASP A 85 -14.17 -7.39 4.82
C ASP A 85 -13.14 -7.63 3.71
N ASN A 86 -12.32 -8.66 3.89
CA ASN A 86 -11.24 -9.04 2.97
C ASN A 86 -11.76 -9.85 1.75
N SER A 87 -13.06 -9.95 1.53
CA SER A 87 -13.65 -10.78 0.46
C SER A 87 -13.20 -10.36 -0.93
N VAL A 88 -13.11 -9.06 -1.22
CA VAL A 88 -12.63 -8.56 -2.51
C VAL A 88 -11.18 -8.95 -2.79
N THR A 89 -10.33 -8.91 -1.76
CA THR A 89 -8.93 -9.32 -1.86
C THR A 89 -8.80 -10.83 -2.08
N LEU A 90 -9.57 -11.62 -1.34
CA LEU A 90 -9.60 -13.09 -1.49
C LEU A 90 -10.14 -13.51 -2.87
N ASP A 91 -11.20 -12.86 -3.39
CA ASP A 91 -11.70 -13.11 -4.75
C ASP A 91 -10.64 -12.82 -5.81
N ALA A 92 -9.94 -11.69 -5.67
CA ALA A 92 -8.86 -11.34 -6.59
C ALA A 92 -7.75 -12.40 -6.62
N ILE A 93 -7.33 -12.89 -5.45
CA ILE A 93 -6.33 -13.96 -5.34
C ILE A 93 -6.85 -15.26 -5.99
N ALA A 94 -8.06 -15.69 -5.63
CA ALA A 94 -8.64 -16.93 -6.13
C ALA A 94 -8.78 -16.96 -7.66
N ARG A 95 -9.01 -15.79 -8.28
CA ARG A 95 -9.20 -15.65 -9.74
C ARG A 95 -7.94 -15.27 -10.50
N SER A 96 -6.78 -15.31 -9.86
CA SER A 96 -5.51 -14.85 -10.44
C SER A 96 -4.66 -15.95 -11.07
N ASP A 97 -5.11 -17.21 -11.08
CA ASP A 97 -4.32 -18.36 -11.54
C ASP A 97 -2.95 -18.45 -10.81
N GLY A 98 -2.94 -18.16 -9.51
CA GLY A 98 -1.73 -18.22 -8.67
C GLY A 98 -0.76 -17.04 -8.84
N ARG A 99 -1.12 -16.00 -9.58
CA ARG A 99 -0.27 -14.85 -9.81
C ARG A 99 -0.33 -13.80 -8.69
N LEU A 100 -1.35 -13.84 -7.84
CA LEU A 100 -1.53 -12.86 -6.77
C LEU A 100 -1.42 -13.49 -5.39
N MET A 101 -0.90 -12.70 -4.45
CA MET A 101 -1.00 -12.88 -3.00
C MET A 101 -1.69 -11.66 -2.42
N GLY A 102 -2.03 -11.69 -1.12
CA GLY A 102 -2.71 -10.56 -0.50
C GLY A 102 -2.14 -10.15 0.86
N ILE A 103 -2.39 -8.89 1.18
CA ILE A 103 -2.20 -8.29 2.49
C ILE A 103 -3.57 -7.89 3.02
N ALA A 104 -3.96 -8.46 4.16
CA ALA A 104 -5.27 -8.25 4.76
C ALA A 104 -5.31 -7.02 5.68
N LYS A 105 -6.52 -6.55 5.95
CA LYS A 105 -6.81 -5.68 7.09
C LYS A 105 -7.52 -6.49 8.16
N VAL A 106 -6.95 -6.55 9.34
CA VAL A 106 -7.49 -7.28 10.49
C VAL A 106 -7.40 -6.43 11.75
N ASP A 107 -8.10 -6.85 12.80
CA ASP A 107 -8.01 -6.31 14.15
C ASP A 107 -8.00 -7.44 15.18
N ASP A 108 -8.12 -7.12 16.46
CA ASP A 108 -8.11 -8.07 17.57
C ASP A 108 -9.37 -8.93 17.67
N THR A 109 -10.41 -8.63 16.91
CA THR A 109 -11.64 -9.45 16.84
C THR A 109 -11.50 -10.70 15.98
N PHE A 110 -10.52 -10.73 15.06
CA PHE A 110 -10.26 -11.91 14.23
C PHE A 110 -9.77 -13.07 15.08
N THR A 111 -10.40 -14.22 14.97
CA THR A 111 -9.96 -15.46 15.64
C THR A 111 -8.80 -16.11 14.89
N ASP A 112 -8.14 -17.10 15.51
CA ASP A 112 -7.10 -17.89 14.81
C ASP A 112 -7.67 -18.62 13.60
N LYS A 113 -8.92 -19.10 13.72
CA LYS A 113 -9.63 -19.72 12.60
C LYS A 113 -9.83 -18.75 11.42
N ASP A 114 -10.10 -17.47 11.70
CA ASP A 114 -10.23 -16.45 10.65
C ASP A 114 -8.88 -16.19 9.99
N LEU A 115 -7.81 -16.09 10.78
CA LEU A 115 -6.44 -15.90 10.26
C LEU A 115 -5.98 -17.12 9.43
N ASP A 116 -6.32 -18.35 9.86
CA ASP A 116 -6.02 -19.56 9.11
C ASP A 116 -6.80 -19.62 7.78
N ALA A 117 -8.05 -19.18 7.77
CA ALA A 117 -8.85 -19.07 6.55
C ALA A 117 -8.26 -18.03 5.57
N LEU A 118 -7.83 -16.87 6.09
CA LEU A 118 -7.13 -15.87 5.29
C LEU A 118 -5.82 -16.43 4.72
N HIS A 119 -5.03 -17.16 5.52
CA HIS A 119 -3.79 -17.80 5.08
C HIS A 119 -4.03 -18.81 3.95
N ALA A 120 -5.03 -19.68 4.12
CA ALA A 120 -5.45 -20.64 3.10
C ALA A 120 -5.92 -19.94 1.80
N GLY A 121 -6.54 -18.76 1.93
CA GLY A 121 -6.97 -17.90 0.81
C GLY A 121 -5.83 -17.10 0.14
N GLY A 122 -4.57 -17.27 0.57
CA GLY A 122 -3.42 -16.64 -0.06
C GLY A 122 -2.97 -15.31 0.57
N ILE A 123 -3.50 -14.94 1.74
CA ILE A 123 -2.99 -13.80 2.51
C ILE A 123 -1.63 -14.16 3.13
N ARG A 124 -0.68 -13.21 3.07
CA ARG A 124 0.69 -13.38 3.58
C ARG A 124 1.16 -12.20 4.45
N GLY A 125 0.25 -11.36 4.87
CA GLY A 125 0.56 -10.26 5.78
C GLY A 125 -0.66 -9.43 6.13
N VAL A 126 -0.42 -8.44 6.97
CA VAL A 126 -1.43 -7.46 7.40
C VAL A 126 -0.93 -6.04 7.15
N ARG A 127 -1.86 -5.11 6.93
CA ARG A 127 -1.54 -3.69 6.79
C ARG A 127 -2.27 -2.87 7.84
N PHE A 128 -1.50 -2.01 8.52
CA PHE A 128 -2.03 -0.95 9.36
C PHE A 128 -1.76 0.42 8.75
N ASN A 129 -2.83 1.19 8.59
CA ASN A 129 -2.74 2.60 8.28
C ASN A 129 -2.73 3.37 9.61
N MET A 130 -1.66 4.12 9.86
CA MET A 130 -1.51 4.95 11.07
C MET A 130 -1.89 6.42 10.82
N ILE A 131 -2.37 6.75 9.63
CA ILE A 131 -2.77 8.11 9.24
C ILE A 131 -4.23 8.32 9.60
N ALA A 132 -4.51 9.06 10.67
CA ALA A 132 -5.87 9.26 11.19
C ALA A 132 -6.83 9.85 10.15
N GLU A 133 -6.39 10.83 9.37
CA GLU A 133 -7.17 11.50 8.32
C GLU A 133 -7.56 10.56 7.16
N SER A 134 -6.86 9.44 7.05
CA SER A 134 -7.19 8.36 6.10
C SER A 134 -7.92 7.18 6.76
N GLY A 135 -8.54 7.40 7.92
CA GLY A 135 -9.27 6.37 8.67
C GLY A 135 -8.36 5.34 9.35
N GLY A 136 -7.13 5.71 9.63
CA GLY A 136 -6.13 4.86 10.29
C GLY A 136 -6.19 4.92 11.81
N THR A 137 -5.36 4.10 12.45
CA THR A 137 -5.22 4.03 13.91
C THR A 137 -3.76 4.14 14.33
N GLY A 138 -3.49 4.93 15.36
CA GLY A 138 -2.20 4.98 16.05
C GLY A 138 -2.10 4.02 17.24
N ASN A 139 -3.02 3.05 17.37
CA ASN A 139 -3.04 2.11 18.48
C ASN A 139 -1.96 1.03 18.32
N LEU A 140 -0.75 1.28 18.84
CA LEU A 140 0.37 0.36 18.78
C LEU A 140 0.07 -0.96 19.50
N ALA A 141 -0.65 -0.93 20.63
CA ALA A 141 -0.98 -2.13 21.36
C ALA A 141 -1.88 -3.10 20.57
N LEU A 142 -2.79 -2.56 19.75
CA LEU A 142 -3.56 -3.37 18.81
C LEU A 142 -2.64 -4.02 17.76
N ILE A 143 -1.70 -3.25 17.21
CA ILE A 143 -0.77 -3.78 16.21
C ILE A 143 0.10 -4.88 16.82
N ASP A 144 0.64 -4.66 18.02
CA ASP A 144 1.44 -5.67 18.74
C ASP A 144 0.66 -6.95 18.99
N THR A 145 -0.62 -6.84 19.40
CA THR A 145 -1.52 -7.99 19.57
C THR A 145 -1.68 -8.79 18.29
N VAL A 146 -1.86 -8.11 17.15
CA VAL A 146 -1.99 -8.79 15.85
C VAL A 146 -0.65 -9.38 15.41
N VAL A 147 0.47 -8.67 15.59
CA VAL A 147 1.82 -9.14 15.26
C VAL A 147 2.14 -10.45 16.00
N ASP A 148 1.81 -10.54 17.30
CA ASP A 148 2.02 -11.75 18.09
C ASP A 148 1.26 -12.97 17.53
N ARG A 149 0.14 -12.73 16.86
CA ARG A 149 -0.67 -13.82 16.27
C ARG A 149 -0.26 -14.21 14.86
N ILE A 150 0.37 -13.30 14.11
CA ILE A 150 0.78 -13.57 12.72
C ILE A 150 2.24 -14.05 12.58
N LYS A 151 3.09 -13.87 13.60
CA LYS A 151 4.52 -14.18 13.53
C LYS A 151 4.81 -15.63 13.18
N ASP A 152 4.04 -16.57 13.75
CA ASP A 152 4.23 -18.00 13.51
C ASP A 152 3.62 -18.47 12.17
N ARG A 153 2.86 -17.61 11.49
CA ARG A 153 2.32 -17.84 10.14
C ARG A 153 3.27 -17.40 9.01
N GLY A 154 4.41 -16.81 9.35
CA GLY A 154 5.35 -16.25 8.38
C GLY A 154 4.78 -15.05 7.62
N TRP A 155 3.86 -14.29 8.23
CA TRP A 155 3.27 -13.11 7.63
C TRP A 155 4.10 -11.86 7.90
N SER A 156 3.98 -10.90 7.00
CA SER A 156 4.57 -9.57 7.14
C SER A 156 3.61 -8.56 7.75
N LEU A 157 4.18 -7.52 8.35
CA LEU A 157 3.49 -6.31 8.77
C LEU A 157 3.78 -5.19 7.75
N THR A 158 2.75 -4.55 7.22
CA THR A 158 2.91 -3.33 6.40
C THR A 158 2.39 -2.13 7.17
N ILE A 159 3.19 -1.08 7.25
CA ILE A 159 2.88 0.16 7.96
C ILE A 159 2.80 1.33 6.99
N HIS A 160 1.67 2.01 7.01
CA HIS A 160 1.47 3.28 6.31
C HIS A 160 1.39 4.41 7.34
N ALA A 161 2.43 5.21 7.44
CA ALA A 161 2.55 6.30 8.40
C ALA A 161 2.93 7.62 7.72
N LYS A 162 2.67 8.75 8.39
CA LYS A 162 3.26 10.05 8.03
C LYS A 162 4.71 10.13 8.52
N PRO A 163 5.52 11.06 7.97
CA PRO A 163 6.91 11.26 8.38
C PRO A 163 7.12 11.40 9.89
N ASP A 164 6.30 12.22 10.54
CA ASP A 164 6.36 12.40 12.00
C ASP A 164 6.06 11.10 12.76
N GLY A 165 5.08 10.33 12.30
CA GLY A 165 4.74 9.04 12.87
C GLY A 165 5.87 8.01 12.69
N LEU A 166 6.60 8.06 11.60
CA LEU A 166 7.79 7.24 11.37
C LEU A 166 8.88 7.56 12.38
N VAL A 167 9.19 8.85 12.57
CA VAL A 167 10.21 9.32 13.54
C VAL A 167 9.82 8.95 14.97
N GLN A 168 8.57 9.25 15.36
CA GLN A 168 8.08 9.00 16.72
C GLN A 168 8.07 7.51 17.09
N ASN A 169 7.82 6.63 16.12
CA ASN A 169 7.69 5.20 16.35
C ASN A 169 8.91 4.39 15.88
N ALA A 170 10.05 5.03 15.58
CA ALA A 170 11.24 4.35 15.06
C ALA A 170 11.72 3.21 15.96
N GLY A 171 11.78 3.45 17.28
CA GLY A 171 12.19 2.42 18.26
C GLY A 171 11.21 1.23 18.32
N TRP A 172 9.90 1.49 18.19
CA TRP A 172 8.89 0.44 18.12
C TRP A 172 9.01 -0.36 16.82
N LEU A 173 9.17 0.29 15.66
CA LEU A 173 9.41 -0.36 14.37
C LEU A 173 10.67 -1.24 14.42
N ALA A 174 11.75 -0.75 15.01
CA ALA A 174 13.00 -1.48 15.20
C ALA A 174 12.84 -2.74 16.08
N SER A 175 11.83 -2.76 16.95
CA SER A 175 11.56 -3.90 17.85
C SER A 175 10.67 -5.00 17.27
N MET A 176 10.12 -4.82 16.07
CA MET A 176 9.21 -5.78 15.43
C MET A 176 9.84 -7.15 15.24
N LYS A 177 9.01 -8.19 15.36
CA LYS A 177 9.43 -9.61 15.29
C LYS A 177 9.05 -10.29 13.98
N VAL A 178 8.52 -9.53 13.01
CA VAL A 178 8.11 -10.00 11.69
C VAL A 178 8.70 -9.08 10.62
N PRO A 179 8.85 -9.54 9.38
CA PRO A 179 9.21 -8.64 8.28
C PRO A 179 8.24 -7.45 8.25
N THR A 180 8.79 -6.24 8.38
CA THR A 180 8.00 -5.00 8.51
C THR A 180 8.28 -4.09 7.32
N ILE A 181 7.25 -3.78 6.55
CA ILE A 181 7.34 -3.04 5.30
C ILE A 181 6.80 -1.63 5.53
N LEU A 182 7.61 -0.62 5.26
CA LEU A 182 7.23 0.79 5.30
C LEU A 182 6.71 1.21 3.93
N ASP A 183 5.44 1.63 3.84
CA ASP A 183 4.82 2.01 2.59
C ASP A 183 5.35 3.35 2.06
N HIS A 184 5.48 3.47 0.72
CA HIS A 184 5.50 4.73 -0.05
C HIS A 184 6.57 5.73 0.41
N TYR A 185 7.85 5.35 0.42
CA TYR A 185 8.95 6.20 0.91
C TYR A 185 8.72 6.74 2.34
N GLY A 186 7.91 6.07 3.19
CA GLY A 186 7.48 6.64 4.47
C GLY A 186 6.63 7.91 4.35
N ARG A 187 6.02 8.19 3.19
CA ARG A 187 5.26 9.41 2.88
C ARG A 187 6.08 10.70 3.01
N ILE A 188 7.39 10.59 2.82
CA ILE A 188 8.36 11.70 2.94
C ILE A 188 8.14 12.68 1.79
N SER A 189 8.10 13.99 2.10
CA SER A 189 8.07 15.05 1.09
C SER A 189 9.46 15.21 0.47
N PHE A 190 9.57 15.11 -0.84
CA PHE A 190 10.86 15.31 -1.52
C PHE A 190 11.29 16.78 -1.54
N ALA A 191 10.35 17.73 -1.40
CA ALA A 191 10.67 19.16 -1.29
C ALA A 191 11.60 19.49 -0.11
N ASP A 192 11.58 18.68 0.95
CA ASP A 192 12.37 18.94 2.15
C ASP A 192 13.80 18.33 2.07
N GLY A 193 14.15 17.72 0.93
CA GLY A 193 15.46 17.15 0.65
C GLY A 193 15.81 15.90 1.46
N THR A 194 16.88 15.22 1.07
CA THR A 194 17.34 13.97 1.70
C THR A 194 17.90 14.13 3.12
N GLY A 195 18.21 15.37 3.53
CA GLY A 195 18.69 15.69 4.86
C GLY A 195 17.63 15.74 5.96
N GLN A 196 16.34 15.63 5.61
CA GLN A 196 15.25 15.74 6.58
C GLN A 196 15.23 14.59 7.59
N PRO A 197 14.78 14.83 8.83
CA PRO A 197 14.81 13.83 9.91
C PRO A 197 14.09 12.54 9.57
N ALA A 198 12.92 12.61 8.93
CA ALA A 198 12.13 11.43 8.59
C ALA A 198 12.84 10.52 7.58
N PHE A 199 13.51 11.10 6.57
CA PHE A 199 14.25 10.30 5.60
C PHE A 199 15.49 9.66 6.22
N ARG A 200 16.21 10.38 7.07
CA ARG A 200 17.32 9.80 7.84
C ARG A 200 16.85 8.65 8.72
N THR A 201 15.72 8.82 9.43
CA THR A 201 15.11 7.73 10.22
C THR A 201 14.77 6.52 9.36
N LEU A 202 14.23 6.72 8.15
CA LEU A 202 13.94 5.63 7.21
C LEU A 202 15.22 4.88 6.81
N LEU A 203 16.28 5.62 6.46
CA LEU A 203 17.59 5.04 6.10
C LEU A 203 18.21 4.30 7.29
N ASP A 204 18.16 4.89 8.50
CA ASP A 204 18.66 4.27 9.74
C ASP A 204 17.93 2.96 10.04
N LEU A 205 16.60 2.94 9.91
CA LEU A 205 15.80 1.72 10.08
C LEU A 205 16.19 0.65 9.04
N LEU A 206 16.28 1.03 7.77
CA LEU A 206 16.69 0.13 6.69
C LEU A 206 18.13 -0.38 6.88
N GLY A 207 19.07 0.48 7.27
CA GLY A 207 20.47 0.13 7.40
C GLY A 207 20.77 -0.77 8.60
N ASN A 208 20.06 -0.60 9.71
CA ASN A 208 20.38 -1.25 10.97
C ASN A 208 19.48 -2.43 11.36
N HIS A 209 18.37 -2.66 10.62
CA HIS A 209 17.39 -3.69 10.98
C HIS A 209 17.00 -4.56 9.78
N GLU A 210 17.47 -5.80 9.71
CA GLU A 210 17.26 -6.72 8.58
C GLU A 210 15.78 -7.07 8.32
N HIS A 211 14.92 -6.97 9.33
CA HIS A 211 13.49 -7.21 9.20
C HIS A 211 12.73 -6.01 8.61
N ILE A 212 13.36 -4.83 8.49
CA ILE A 212 12.74 -3.63 7.91
C ILE A 212 12.93 -3.60 6.40
N TRP A 213 11.84 -3.38 5.70
CA TRP A 213 11.72 -3.22 4.25
C TRP A 213 11.03 -1.90 3.93
N ALA A 214 11.20 -1.37 2.75
CA ALA A 214 10.45 -0.19 2.32
C ALA A 214 9.97 -0.32 0.88
N LYS A 215 8.87 0.39 0.58
CA LYS A 215 8.34 0.49 -0.79
C LYS A 215 8.76 1.80 -1.43
N ILE A 216 9.39 1.69 -2.59
CA ILE A 216 9.62 2.76 -3.56
C ILE A 216 8.42 2.84 -4.49
N SER A 217 7.33 3.41 -3.99
CA SER A 217 6.02 3.48 -4.66
C SER A 217 5.30 4.77 -4.30
N CYS A 218 4.24 5.13 -5.01
CA CYS A 218 3.43 6.30 -4.70
C CYS A 218 4.23 7.62 -4.77
N ILE A 219 5.15 7.70 -5.72
CA ILE A 219 6.07 8.83 -5.93
C ILE A 219 5.32 10.15 -6.11
N GLU A 220 4.15 10.09 -6.74
CA GLU A 220 3.28 11.22 -7.01
C GLU A 220 2.71 11.89 -5.74
N ARG A 221 2.89 11.26 -4.57
CA ARG A 221 2.50 11.83 -3.27
C ARG A 221 3.68 12.32 -2.45
N CYS A 222 4.88 12.05 -2.90
CA CYS A 222 6.13 12.45 -2.26
C CYS A 222 6.79 13.60 -3.02
N SER A 223 6.74 13.56 -4.35
CA SER A 223 7.29 14.59 -5.23
C SER A 223 6.52 15.91 -5.14
N ALA A 224 7.26 17.01 -5.19
CA ALA A 224 6.73 18.37 -5.31
C ALA A 224 6.70 18.86 -6.76
N LEU A 225 7.39 18.18 -7.68
CA LEU A 225 7.58 18.63 -9.07
C LEU A 225 6.56 18.00 -10.03
N GLY A 226 5.94 16.90 -9.67
CA GLY A 226 5.11 16.13 -10.60
C GLY A 226 5.92 15.42 -11.69
N PRO A 227 5.27 14.79 -12.68
CA PRO A 227 5.97 14.06 -13.73
C PRO A 227 6.95 14.96 -14.53
N PRO A 228 8.18 14.48 -14.82
CA PRO A 228 8.71 13.13 -14.63
C PRO A 228 9.37 12.86 -13.26
N TYR A 229 8.98 13.60 -12.20
CA TYR A 229 9.41 13.39 -10.82
C TYR A 229 10.93 13.52 -10.61
N GLU A 230 11.51 14.59 -11.15
CA GLU A 230 12.98 14.83 -11.15
C GLU A 230 13.60 14.95 -9.74
N ASP A 231 12.77 15.18 -8.72
CA ASP A 231 13.17 15.22 -7.30
C ASP A 231 13.22 13.83 -6.63
N ALA A 232 12.80 12.77 -7.31
CA ALA A 232 12.74 11.44 -6.73
C ALA A 232 14.02 10.58 -6.81
N PRO A 233 14.85 10.68 -7.87
CA PRO A 233 15.98 9.77 -8.05
C PRO A 233 16.97 9.76 -6.89
N GLU A 234 17.26 10.91 -6.27
CA GLU A 234 18.18 10.98 -5.14
C GLU A 234 17.68 10.21 -3.91
N PHE A 235 16.37 10.21 -3.65
CA PHE A 235 15.78 9.44 -2.55
C PHE A 235 15.82 7.93 -2.84
N ALA A 236 15.44 7.53 -4.05
CA ALA A 236 15.47 6.13 -4.46
C ALA A 236 16.92 5.60 -4.41
N GLN A 237 17.89 6.37 -4.93
CA GLN A 237 19.30 5.99 -4.92
C GLN A 237 19.83 5.80 -3.50
N ALA A 238 19.57 6.74 -2.58
CA ALA A 238 20.00 6.62 -1.20
C ALA A 238 19.44 5.37 -0.50
N MET A 239 18.17 5.02 -0.79
CA MET A 239 17.56 3.79 -0.26
C MET A 239 18.21 2.53 -0.86
N VAL A 240 18.49 2.52 -2.18
CA VAL A 240 19.16 1.40 -2.86
C VAL A 240 20.58 1.20 -2.32
N GLU A 241 21.33 2.27 -2.11
CA GLU A 241 22.68 2.23 -1.52
C GLU A 241 22.64 1.70 -0.07
N THR A 242 21.57 1.98 0.67
CA THR A 242 21.43 1.55 2.07
C THR A 242 20.99 0.08 2.19
N ALA A 243 20.04 -0.37 1.38
CA ALA A 243 19.43 -1.70 1.53
C ALA A 243 18.91 -2.26 0.19
N PRO A 244 19.78 -2.60 -0.77
CA PRO A 244 19.38 -2.98 -2.13
C PRO A 244 18.44 -4.19 -2.19
N ASP A 245 18.58 -5.12 -1.24
CA ASP A 245 17.80 -6.37 -1.20
C ASP A 245 16.49 -6.27 -0.41
N ARG A 246 16.18 -5.08 0.14
CA ARG A 246 15.00 -4.87 1.00
C ARG A 246 14.10 -3.72 0.53
N LEU A 247 14.14 -3.45 -0.76
CA LEU A 247 13.24 -2.50 -1.41
C LEU A 247 12.23 -3.23 -2.29
N LEU A 248 11.01 -2.73 -2.25
CA LEU A 248 9.88 -3.24 -3.00
C LEU A 248 9.34 -2.13 -3.90
N TRP A 249 8.96 -2.47 -5.13
CA TRP A 249 8.27 -1.56 -6.03
C TRP A 249 6.79 -1.92 -6.11
N GLY A 250 5.93 -0.93 -6.33
CA GLY A 250 4.50 -1.13 -6.57
C GLY A 250 3.84 0.09 -7.18
N THR A 251 2.76 -0.14 -7.93
CA THR A 251 2.05 0.92 -8.66
C THR A 251 1.19 1.81 -7.77
N ASP A 252 0.69 1.33 -6.65
CA ASP A 252 -0.41 1.92 -5.86
C ASP A 252 -1.71 2.12 -6.69
N TRP A 253 -1.84 1.37 -7.81
CA TRP A 253 -3.07 1.42 -8.61
C TRP A 253 -4.29 1.08 -7.75
N PRO A 254 -5.44 1.75 -7.87
CA PRO A 254 -5.82 2.77 -8.85
C PRO A 254 -5.61 4.23 -8.41
N HIS A 255 -4.62 4.51 -7.55
CA HIS A 255 -4.27 5.86 -7.08
C HIS A 255 -5.43 6.57 -6.39
N SER A 256 -6.05 5.90 -5.42
CA SER A 256 -7.21 6.41 -4.69
C SER A 256 -6.97 7.76 -4.00
N GLN A 257 -8.03 8.44 -3.54
CA GLN A 257 -7.97 9.76 -2.90
C GLN A 257 -7.44 10.87 -3.82
N ARG A 258 -7.77 10.81 -5.11
CA ARG A 258 -7.64 11.91 -6.06
C ARG A 258 -9.02 12.46 -6.37
N TYR A 259 -9.20 13.75 -6.21
CA TYR A 259 -10.52 14.38 -6.21
C TYR A 259 -10.68 15.48 -7.26
N THR A 260 -9.60 15.92 -7.86
CA THR A 260 -9.58 17.02 -8.83
C THR A 260 -9.27 16.52 -10.24
N ILE A 261 -9.97 17.02 -11.25
CA ILE A 261 -9.67 16.73 -12.66
C ILE A 261 -8.23 17.15 -12.95
N GLY A 262 -7.45 16.27 -13.56
CA GLY A 262 -6.03 16.49 -13.86
C GLY A 262 -5.07 15.96 -12.80
N GLU A 263 -5.55 15.51 -11.64
CA GLU A 263 -4.74 14.83 -10.62
C GLU A 263 -4.66 13.29 -10.81
N GLN A 264 -5.25 12.79 -11.90
CA GLN A 264 -5.16 11.36 -12.20
C GLN A 264 -3.72 10.97 -12.53
N CYS A 265 -3.19 10.01 -11.78
CA CYS A 265 -1.85 9.49 -12.03
C CYS A 265 -1.85 8.60 -13.27
N ASP A 266 -0.90 8.80 -14.13
CA ASP A 266 -0.60 7.87 -15.21
C ASP A 266 0.36 6.80 -14.68
N THR A 267 -0.16 5.58 -14.47
CA THR A 267 0.63 4.46 -13.92
C THR A 267 1.85 4.11 -14.81
N GLY A 268 1.83 4.48 -16.07
CA GLY A 268 2.95 4.27 -16.99
C GLY A 268 4.09 5.29 -16.86
N GLU A 269 3.92 6.32 -16.01
CA GLU A 269 4.93 7.34 -15.71
C GLU A 269 5.59 7.14 -14.32
N LEU A 270 5.13 6.17 -13.52
CA LEU A 270 5.58 5.93 -12.14
C LEU A 270 6.75 4.95 -12.05
#